data_860cd61f4a4e6ccf61e9387d8bf2ddbf
#
_entry.id   860cd61f4a4e6ccf61e9387d8bf2ddbf
#
_cell.length_a   1.000
_cell.length_b   1.000
_cell.length_c   1.000
_cell.angle_alpha   90.00
_cell.angle_beta   90.00
_cell.angle_gamma   90.00
#
_symmetry.space_group_name_H-M   'P 1'
#
loop_
_entity.id
_entity.type
_entity.pdbx_description
1 polymer ?
#
loop_
_entity_poly.entity_id
_entity_poly.type
_entity_poly.pdbx_seq_one_letter_code
_entity_poly.pdbx_strand_id
1 'polypeptide(L)'
;MKHLLLFIATTSLLAGCAKTEEQKADECMQRIDSLYAQGKYSETLDSIVALRDHYPTALEARRKALVVWQNASLKMAQADVAKTDILLQQTTAQLTGSLDRLTYNRLRVRRDSLQARYEAMCGVVRMIHVRQKQNKE
;
A
#
# COMPACT_ATOMS: atom_id res chain seq x y z
N MET A 1 36.59 54.63 -26.87
CA MET A 1 36.84 53.24 -26.50
C MET A 1 36.72 53.04 -24.98
N LYS A 2 35.59 53.46 -24.36
CA LYS A 2 35.38 53.35 -22.89
C LYS A 2 34.04 52.73 -22.51
N HIS A 3 33.29 52.19 -23.45
CA HIS A 3 31.96 51.60 -23.18
C HIS A 3 31.81 50.09 -23.52
N LEU A 4 32.94 49.38 -23.75
CA LEU A 4 32.93 47.99 -24.17
C LEU A 4 33.23 46.97 -23.01
N LEU A 5 33.44 47.45 -21.79
CA LEU A 5 33.84 46.58 -20.64
C LEU A 5 32.75 46.38 -19.59
N LEU A 6 31.50 46.79 -19.86
CA LEU A 6 30.43 46.71 -18.85
C LEU A 6 29.34 45.65 -19.16
N PHE A 7 29.58 44.70 -20.08
CA PHE A 7 28.56 43.75 -20.53
C PHE A 7 28.87 42.28 -20.25
N ILE A 8 29.88 41.96 -19.41
CA ILE A 8 30.30 40.56 -19.14
C ILE A 8 30.00 40.09 -17.69
N ALA A 9 29.23 40.82 -16.91
CA ALA A 9 29.05 40.49 -15.48
C ALA A 9 27.64 40.04 -15.03
N THR A 10 26.77 39.58 -15.94
CA THR A 10 25.39 39.21 -15.52
C THR A 10 24.90 37.85 -16.01
N THR A 11 25.76 36.88 -16.32
CA THR A 11 25.33 35.54 -16.79
C THR A 11 25.68 34.37 -15.86
N SER A 12 25.72 34.55 -14.55
CA SER A 12 26.12 33.48 -13.64
C SER A 12 25.22 33.37 -12.38
N LEU A 13 23.92 33.18 -12.49
CA LEU A 13 23.09 32.82 -11.30
C LEU A 13 21.79 32.10 -11.68
N LEU A 14 21.82 31.19 -12.66
CA LEU A 14 20.73 30.23 -12.86
C LEU A 14 21.25 28.79 -12.76
N ALA A 15 22.09 28.49 -11.76
CA ALA A 15 22.22 27.14 -11.25
C ALA A 15 20.97 26.89 -10.41
N GLY A 16 19.82 26.73 -11.05
CA GLY A 16 18.64 26.22 -10.38
C GLY A 16 19.01 24.88 -9.74
N CYS A 17 18.95 24.80 -8.41
CA CYS A 17 19.19 23.57 -7.66
C CYS A 17 18.20 22.51 -8.17
N ALA A 18 18.60 21.71 -9.14
CA ALA A 18 17.86 20.54 -9.54
C ALA A 18 17.83 19.60 -8.33
N LYS A 19 16.61 19.29 -7.82
CA LYS A 19 16.44 18.37 -6.70
C LYS A 19 17.14 17.07 -7.01
N THR A 20 17.85 16.53 -6.04
CA THR A 20 18.45 15.19 -6.12
C THR A 20 17.37 14.13 -6.22
N GLU A 21 17.72 12.93 -6.68
CA GLU A 21 16.80 11.80 -6.74
C GLU A 21 16.23 11.48 -5.33
N GLU A 22 17.07 11.53 -4.30
CA GLU A 22 16.65 11.32 -2.90
C GLU A 22 15.64 12.38 -2.43
N GLN A 23 15.86 13.66 -2.75
CA GLN A 23 14.91 14.73 -2.39
C GLN A 23 13.54 14.55 -3.08
N LYS A 24 13.52 14.10 -4.33
CA LYS A 24 12.26 13.80 -5.04
C LYS A 24 11.57 12.57 -4.44
N ALA A 25 12.34 11.57 -4.06
CA ALA A 25 11.83 10.38 -3.39
C ALA A 25 11.26 10.70 -2.01
N ASP A 26 11.88 11.61 -1.23
CA ASP A 26 11.34 12.05 0.05
C ASP A 26 10.01 12.81 -0.11
N GLU A 27 9.85 13.63 -1.15
CA GLU A 27 8.55 14.27 -1.47
C GLU A 27 7.48 13.21 -1.80
N CYS A 28 7.87 12.17 -2.55
CA CYS A 28 6.98 11.04 -2.82
C CYS A 28 6.60 10.31 -1.52
N MET A 29 7.55 10.13 -0.58
CA MET A 29 7.26 9.53 0.74
C MET A 29 6.27 10.35 1.54
N GLN A 30 6.38 11.67 1.58
CA GLN A 30 5.41 12.54 2.29
C GLN A 30 3.98 12.34 1.74
N ARG A 31 3.84 12.17 0.42
CA ARG A 31 2.54 11.85 -0.20
C ARG A 31 2.05 10.45 0.22
N ILE A 32 2.93 9.45 0.24
CA ILE A 32 2.63 8.08 0.68
C ILE A 32 2.13 8.09 2.13
N ASP A 33 2.83 8.79 3.02
CA ASP A 33 2.45 8.91 4.44
C ASP A 33 1.09 9.61 4.61
N SER A 34 0.82 10.64 3.81
CA SER A 34 -0.47 11.33 3.80
C SER A 34 -1.61 10.41 3.35
N LEU A 35 -1.43 9.63 2.28
CA LEU A 35 -2.42 8.65 1.81
C LEU A 35 -2.68 7.56 2.86
N TYR A 36 -1.63 7.06 3.49
CA TYR A 36 -1.74 6.08 4.57
C TYR A 36 -2.52 6.64 5.76
N ALA A 37 -2.21 7.86 6.20
CA ALA A 37 -2.91 8.53 7.31
C ALA A 37 -4.41 8.77 7.00
N GLN A 38 -4.76 8.96 5.73
CA GLN A 38 -6.15 9.06 5.27
C GLN A 38 -6.86 7.71 5.15
N GLY A 39 -6.20 6.59 5.41
CA GLY A 39 -6.76 5.24 5.24
C GLY A 39 -6.89 4.78 3.78
N LYS A 40 -6.29 5.49 2.83
CA LYS A 40 -6.30 5.18 1.39
C LYS A 40 -5.23 4.14 1.06
N TYR A 41 -5.37 2.95 1.65
CA TYR A 41 -4.32 1.93 1.62
C TYR A 41 -3.98 1.42 0.21
N SER A 42 -4.96 1.27 -0.68
CA SER A 42 -4.71 0.87 -2.06
C SER A 42 -3.85 1.91 -2.79
N GLU A 43 -4.25 3.19 -2.74
CA GLU A 43 -3.50 4.30 -3.33
C GLU A 43 -2.10 4.46 -2.71
N THR A 44 -1.98 4.14 -1.42
CA THR A 44 -0.69 4.09 -0.72
C THR A 44 0.23 3.04 -1.35
N LEU A 45 -0.27 1.82 -1.58
CA LEU A 45 0.51 0.74 -2.19
C LEU A 45 0.93 1.07 -3.62
N ASP A 46 0.02 1.63 -4.43
CA ASP A 46 0.30 2.06 -5.81
C ASP A 46 1.39 3.14 -5.85
N SER A 47 1.32 4.11 -4.91
CA SER A 47 2.33 5.17 -4.79
C SER A 47 3.70 4.62 -4.36
N ILE A 48 3.74 3.56 -3.53
CA ILE A 48 5.00 2.89 -3.16
C ILE A 48 5.60 2.14 -4.35
N VAL A 49 4.79 1.51 -5.19
CA VAL A 49 5.28 0.90 -6.45
C VAL A 49 5.92 1.98 -7.33
N ALA A 50 5.20 3.09 -7.55
CA ALA A 50 5.70 4.21 -8.35
C ALA A 50 7.02 4.79 -7.79
N LEU A 51 7.14 4.93 -6.45
CA LEU A 51 8.38 5.38 -5.82
C LEU A 51 9.55 4.44 -6.15
N ARG A 52 9.34 3.14 -6.08
CA ARG A 52 10.39 2.13 -6.38
C ARG A 52 10.84 2.16 -7.83
N ASP A 53 9.91 2.40 -8.75
CA ASP A 53 10.16 2.40 -10.19
C ASP A 53 10.85 3.70 -10.63
N HIS A 54 10.45 4.86 -10.08
CA HIS A 54 11.01 6.16 -10.47
C HIS A 54 12.30 6.52 -9.73
N TYR A 55 12.52 5.97 -8.53
CA TYR A 55 13.67 6.30 -7.67
C TYR A 55 14.38 5.03 -7.17
N PRO A 56 14.98 4.25 -8.09
CA PRO A 56 15.61 2.97 -7.74
C PRO A 56 16.81 3.11 -6.81
N THR A 57 17.51 4.25 -6.83
CA THR A 57 18.73 4.50 -6.04
C THR A 57 18.45 5.15 -4.68
N ALA A 58 17.22 5.66 -4.45
CA ALA A 58 16.81 6.30 -3.19
C ALA A 58 16.55 5.25 -2.08
N LEU A 59 17.63 4.70 -1.51
CA LEU A 59 17.56 3.55 -0.61
C LEU A 59 16.82 3.87 0.69
N GLU A 60 17.01 5.06 1.27
CA GLU A 60 16.37 5.43 2.52
C GLU A 60 14.85 5.63 2.35
N ALA A 61 14.42 6.31 1.28
CA ALA A 61 13.00 6.46 0.97
C ALA A 61 12.34 5.09 0.73
N ARG A 62 13.02 4.18 0.01
CA ARG A 62 12.53 2.82 -0.25
C ARG A 62 12.43 1.97 1.02
N ARG A 63 13.35 2.15 1.98
CA ARG A 63 13.31 1.47 3.28
C ARG A 63 12.12 1.95 4.12
N LYS A 64 11.90 3.27 4.20
CA LYS A 64 10.71 3.86 4.83
C LYS A 64 9.42 3.34 4.17
N ALA A 65 9.37 3.35 2.85
CA ALA A 65 8.22 2.86 2.07
C ALA A 65 7.90 1.38 2.35
N LEU A 66 8.90 0.53 2.61
CA LEU A 66 8.69 -0.88 2.96
C LEU A 66 7.87 -1.03 4.25
N VAL A 67 8.15 -0.22 5.26
CA VAL A 67 7.40 -0.23 6.53
C VAL A 67 5.94 0.17 6.29
N VAL A 68 5.72 1.24 5.51
CA VAL A 68 4.37 1.69 5.18
C VAL A 68 3.64 0.65 4.34
N TRP A 69 4.32 -0.01 3.39
CA TRP A 69 3.78 -1.13 2.61
C TRP A 69 3.23 -2.24 3.50
N GLN A 70 4.04 -2.71 4.47
CA GLN A 70 3.64 -3.76 5.39
C GLN A 70 2.42 -3.35 6.23
N ASN A 71 2.41 -2.12 6.73
CA ASN A 71 1.31 -1.62 7.54
C ASN A 71 0.01 -1.46 6.73
N ALA A 72 0.08 -0.90 5.51
CA ALA A 72 -1.08 -0.75 4.63
C ALA A 72 -1.64 -2.12 4.22
N SER A 73 -0.77 -3.07 3.83
CA SER A 73 -1.16 -4.44 3.49
C SER A 73 -1.82 -5.16 4.68
N LEU A 74 -1.31 -4.95 5.89
CA LEU A 74 -1.90 -5.51 7.11
C LEU A 74 -3.31 -4.95 7.34
N LYS A 75 -3.49 -3.64 7.23
CA LYS A 75 -4.82 -3.01 7.39
C LYS A 75 -5.84 -3.52 6.37
N MET A 76 -5.43 -3.67 5.11
CA MET A 76 -6.30 -4.23 4.06
C MET A 76 -6.66 -5.68 4.33
N ALA A 77 -5.69 -6.52 4.70
CA ALA A 77 -5.94 -7.93 5.02
C ALA A 77 -6.86 -8.09 6.24
N GLN A 78 -6.66 -7.30 7.30
CA GLN A 78 -7.54 -7.29 8.47
C GLN A 78 -8.97 -6.88 8.12
N ALA A 79 -9.16 -5.87 7.28
CA ALA A 79 -10.47 -5.44 6.81
C ALA A 79 -11.16 -6.54 5.97
N ASP A 80 -10.40 -7.26 5.13
CA ASP A 80 -10.94 -8.36 4.34
C ASP A 80 -11.31 -9.57 5.21
N VAL A 81 -10.51 -9.89 6.23
CA VAL A 81 -10.86 -10.92 7.26
C VAL A 81 -12.18 -10.56 7.92
N ALA A 82 -12.33 -9.34 8.45
CA ALA A 82 -13.54 -8.92 9.16
C ALA A 82 -14.79 -8.98 8.25
N LYS A 83 -14.66 -8.46 7.01
CA LYS A 83 -15.75 -8.52 6.03
C LYS A 83 -16.14 -9.94 5.65
N THR A 84 -15.14 -10.81 5.45
CA THR A 84 -15.36 -12.19 5.03
C THR A 84 -15.96 -13.00 6.17
N ASP A 85 -15.57 -12.77 7.42
CA ASP A 85 -16.14 -13.39 8.61
C ASP A 85 -17.64 -13.11 8.74
N ILE A 86 -18.05 -11.84 8.62
CA ILE A 86 -19.45 -11.43 8.64
C ILE A 86 -20.25 -12.17 7.56
N LEU A 87 -19.74 -12.20 6.32
CA LEU A 87 -20.42 -12.88 5.23
C LEU A 87 -20.50 -14.40 5.43
N LEU A 88 -19.46 -14.99 6.00
CA LEU A 88 -19.40 -16.42 6.33
C LEU A 88 -20.45 -16.78 7.38
N GLN A 89 -20.53 -16.02 8.47
CA GLN A 89 -21.53 -16.21 9.53
C GLN A 89 -22.96 -16.07 8.99
N GLN A 90 -23.24 -15.03 8.20
CA GLN A 90 -24.54 -14.81 7.57
C GLN A 90 -24.93 -15.96 6.62
N THR A 91 -23.98 -16.43 5.80
CA THR A 91 -24.24 -17.52 4.85
C THR A 91 -24.45 -18.83 5.59
N THR A 92 -23.70 -19.07 6.68
CA THR A 92 -23.87 -20.26 7.52
C THR A 92 -25.23 -20.26 8.23
N ALA A 93 -25.68 -19.13 8.76
CA ALA A 93 -27.00 -18.99 9.37
C ALA A 93 -28.14 -19.28 8.38
N GLN A 94 -28.00 -18.89 7.10
CA GLN A 94 -28.97 -19.19 6.06
C GLN A 94 -29.09 -20.68 5.77
N LEU A 95 -28.06 -21.49 6.01
CA LEU A 95 -28.08 -22.93 5.78
C LEU A 95 -28.89 -23.74 6.82
N THR A 96 -29.27 -23.13 7.95
CA THR A 96 -30.05 -23.79 9.02
C THR A 96 -31.57 -23.79 8.75
N GLY A 97 -32.02 -23.07 7.72
CA GLY A 97 -33.45 -23.00 7.33
C GLY A 97 -33.94 -24.19 6.52
N SER A 98 -35.25 -24.28 6.34
CA SER A 98 -35.85 -25.21 5.37
C SER A 98 -35.65 -24.65 3.95
N LEU A 99 -34.75 -25.25 3.19
CA LEU A 99 -34.33 -24.78 1.85
C LEU A 99 -34.61 -25.87 0.83
N ASP A 100 -34.94 -25.42 -0.42
CA ASP A 100 -34.92 -26.34 -1.54
C ASP A 100 -33.47 -26.77 -1.88
N ARG A 101 -33.33 -27.89 -2.55
CA ARG A 101 -32.04 -28.52 -2.85
C ARG A 101 -31.08 -27.58 -3.64
N LEU A 102 -31.62 -26.79 -4.55
CA LEU A 102 -30.80 -25.90 -5.40
C LEU A 102 -30.24 -24.74 -4.56
N THR A 103 -31.09 -24.08 -3.78
CA THR A 103 -30.70 -23.01 -2.86
C THR A 103 -29.70 -23.49 -1.81
N TYR A 104 -29.93 -24.64 -1.20
CA TYR A 104 -29.00 -25.27 -0.26
C TYR A 104 -27.61 -25.47 -0.88
N ASN A 105 -27.54 -26.06 -2.08
CA ASN A 105 -26.26 -26.29 -2.76
C ASN A 105 -25.54 -25.01 -3.10
N ARG A 106 -26.23 -23.96 -3.55
CA ARG A 106 -25.62 -22.63 -3.83
C ARG A 106 -25.05 -21.99 -2.57
N LEU A 107 -25.80 -22.00 -1.48
CA LEU A 107 -25.33 -21.43 -0.20
C LEU A 107 -24.14 -22.22 0.37
N ARG A 108 -24.15 -23.54 0.25
CA ARG A 108 -23.03 -24.39 0.66
C ARG A 108 -21.75 -24.04 -0.10
N VAL A 109 -21.80 -23.96 -1.43
CA VAL A 109 -20.66 -23.57 -2.25
C VAL A 109 -20.15 -22.17 -1.88
N ARG A 110 -21.09 -21.22 -1.64
CA ARG A 110 -20.74 -19.87 -1.21
C ARG A 110 -20.04 -19.88 0.17
N ARG A 111 -20.57 -20.62 1.13
CA ARG A 111 -19.96 -20.79 2.45
C ARG A 111 -18.54 -21.35 2.34
N ASP A 112 -18.36 -22.42 1.57
CA ASP A 112 -17.06 -23.08 1.41
C ASP A 112 -16.03 -22.15 0.77
N SER A 113 -16.46 -21.35 -0.22
CA SER A 113 -15.63 -20.30 -0.85
C SER A 113 -15.24 -19.19 0.13
N LEU A 114 -16.19 -18.72 0.95
CA LEU A 114 -15.92 -17.71 1.99
C LEU A 114 -15.00 -18.27 3.09
N GLN A 115 -15.16 -19.52 3.48
CA GLN A 115 -14.29 -20.18 4.45
C GLN A 115 -12.84 -20.24 3.93
N ALA A 116 -12.63 -20.67 2.69
CA ALA A 116 -11.31 -20.73 2.08
C ALA A 116 -10.66 -19.33 1.99
N ARG A 117 -11.46 -18.31 1.64
CA ARG A 117 -10.98 -16.91 1.61
C ARG A 117 -10.58 -16.41 2.99
N TYR A 118 -11.41 -16.66 4.01
CA TYR A 118 -11.13 -16.30 5.39
C TYR A 118 -9.79 -16.88 5.87
N GLU A 119 -9.60 -18.18 5.67
CA GLU A 119 -8.38 -18.88 6.06
C GLU A 119 -7.15 -18.34 5.34
N ALA A 120 -7.26 -18.08 4.04
CA ALA A 120 -6.18 -17.50 3.24
C ALA A 120 -5.78 -16.11 3.76
N MET A 121 -6.76 -15.24 4.05
CA MET A 121 -6.48 -13.89 4.56
C MET A 121 -5.92 -13.90 5.99
N CYS A 122 -6.37 -14.80 6.85
CA CYS A 122 -5.76 -15.04 8.16
C CYS A 122 -4.27 -15.47 8.01
N GLY A 123 -3.97 -16.28 7.01
CA GLY A 123 -2.59 -16.65 6.65
C GLY A 123 -1.75 -15.44 6.23
N VAL A 124 -2.30 -14.55 5.41
CA VAL A 124 -1.64 -13.31 5.00
C VAL A 124 -1.32 -12.42 6.20
N VAL A 125 -2.29 -12.19 7.09
CA VAL A 125 -2.09 -11.39 8.33
C VAL A 125 -0.94 -11.98 9.16
N ARG A 126 -0.93 -13.30 9.34
CA ARG A 126 0.13 -13.99 10.08
C ARG A 126 1.50 -13.83 9.43
N MET A 127 1.59 -13.96 8.10
CA MET A 127 2.82 -13.76 7.34
C MET A 127 3.38 -12.35 7.51
N ILE A 128 2.50 -11.32 7.44
CA ILE A 128 2.93 -9.92 7.60
C ILE A 128 3.50 -9.71 9.00
N HIS A 129 2.86 -10.21 10.05
CA HIS A 129 3.38 -10.10 11.41
C HIS A 129 4.75 -10.78 11.59
N VAL A 130 4.97 -11.95 10.98
CA VAL A 130 6.28 -12.62 10.99
C VAL A 130 7.34 -11.75 10.33
N ARG A 131 7.04 -11.17 9.16
CA ARG A 131 7.97 -10.26 8.44
C ARG A 131 8.26 -8.98 9.22
N GLN A 132 7.26 -8.41 9.88
CA GLN A 132 7.46 -7.23 10.73
C GLN A 132 8.37 -7.50 11.94
N LYS A 133 8.32 -8.70 12.49
CA LYS A 133 9.26 -9.13 13.55
C LYS A 133 10.70 -9.22 13.01
N GLN A 134 10.89 -9.89 11.89
CA GLN A 134 12.23 -10.07 11.28
C GLN A 134 12.91 -8.74 10.92
N ASN A 135 12.16 -7.71 10.60
CA ASN A 135 12.71 -6.39 10.26
C ASN A 135 13.10 -5.55 11.50
N LYS A 136 12.82 -6.02 12.71
CA LYS A 136 13.16 -5.34 13.97
C LYS A 136 14.40 -5.93 14.65
N GLU A 137 14.81 -7.10 14.24
CA GLU A 137 16.03 -7.80 14.67
C GLU A 137 17.22 -7.40 13.79
#